data_9b8bfd46b04acb343837ed52bd533c21
#
_entry.id   9b8bfd46b04acb343837ed52bd533c21
#
_cell.length_a   1.000
_cell.length_b   1.000
_cell.length_c   1.000
_cell.angle_alpha   90.00
_cell.angle_beta   90.00
_cell.angle_gamma   90.00
#
_symmetry.space_group_name_H-M   'P 1'
#
loop_
_entity.id
_entity.type
_entity.pdbx_description
1 polymer ?
#
loop_
_entity_poly.entity_id
_entity_poly.type
_entity_poly.pdbx_seq_one_letter_code
_entity_poly.pdbx_strand_id
1 'polypeptide(L)'
;MFKKHVFLGLALLFSTVALAQSKYSAYELFHPLWNYGPVSPMRSAAGVPGPGYWQNSADYKIAVSLDDVANKITGDVEITYKNNSPDKLPFLWLQLDQNSFNTQSRGGKTTPIAGGRFGNLAFDGGYKIESVTIDGKPANFIVEDTRMQIRLASPLAEKIGTAKIKIAYSFTSPENASDRMGIQQTKNGAIYTVAQWFPRVCVYDDIEGWNVLPYLGAGEFYLEYGNFEYSINAPASHIVVGSGELLNPTEVYTADQVKKWAAAANSE
;
A
#
# COMPACT_ATOMS: atom_id res chain seq x y z
N MET A 1 4.19 7.43 -68.42
CA MET A 1 4.91 8.08 -67.32
C MET A 1 4.25 7.89 -65.95
N PHE A 2 2.96 7.84 -65.86
CA PHE A 2 2.20 7.65 -64.56
C PHE A 2 2.47 6.32 -63.82
N LYS A 3 2.67 5.20 -64.52
CA LYS A 3 2.87 3.89 -63.88
C LYS A 3 4.18 3.76 -63.09
N LYS A 4 5.25 4.49 -63.50
CA LYS A 4 6.54 4.45 -62.80
C LYS A 4 6.55 5.18 -61.47
N HIS A 5 5.77 6.23 -61.36
CA HIS A 5 5.66 7.03 -60.10
C HIS A 5 4.80 6.34 -59.05
N VAL A 6 3.79 5.56 -59.47
CA VAL A 6 2.96 4.75 -58.54
C VAL A 6 3.79 3.61 -57.90
N PHE A 7 4.66 2.96 -58.65
CA PHE A 7 5.54 1.92 -58.14
C PHE A 7 6.60 2.47 -57.18
N LEU A 8 7.13 3.65 -57.43
CA LEU A 8 8.10 4.30 -56.55
C LEU A 8 7.44 4.76 -55.25
N GLY A 9 6.19 5.23 -55.26
CA GLY A 9 5.41 5.61 -54.10
C GLY A 9 5.05 4.39 -53.21
N LEU A 10 4.70 3.23 -53.81
CA LEU A 10 4.44 2.00 -53.08
C LEU A 10 5.72 1.44 -52.45
N ALA A 11 6.86 1.50 -53.13
CA ALA A 11 8.14 1.03 -52.59
C ALA A 11 8.60 1.88 -51.40
N LEU A 12 8.38 3.18 -51.40
CA LEU A 12 8.66 4.08 -50.28
C LEU A 12 7.73 3.82 -49.08
N LEU A 13 6.45 3.50 -49.30
CA LEU A 13 5.52 3.14 -48.25
C LEU A 13 5.91 1.80 -47.58
N PHE A 14 6.37 0.82 -48.34
CA PHE A 14 6.87 -0.46 -47.77
C PHE A 14 8.17 -0.30 -47.00
N SER A 15 9.06 0.62 -47.41
CA SER A 15 10.31 0.85 -46.66
C SER A 15 10.12 1.55 -45.32
N THR A 16 9.08 2.39 -45.19
CA THR A 16 8.77 3.02 -43.89
C THR A 16 8.16 2.05 -42.87
N VAL A 17 7.41 1.05 -43.34
CA VAL A 17 6.86 0.01 -42.45
C VAL A 17 7.96 -0.93 -41.93
N ALA A 18 8.99 -1.19 -42.74
CA ALA A 18 10.13 -2.05 -42.32
C ALA A 18 11.02 -1.38 -41.24
N LEU A 19 11.03 -0.05 -41.14
CA LEU A 19 11.79 0.67 -40.10
C LEU A 19 11.07 0.76 -38.75
N ALA A 20 9.79 0.37 -38.70
CA ALA A 20 8.98 0.40 -37.47
C ALA A 20 9.05 -0.88 -36.66
N GLN A 21 9.77 -1.89 -37.12
CA GLN A 21 9.99 -3.10 -36.30
C GLN A 21 11.08 -2.81 -35.28
N SER A 22 10.70 -2.83 -33.99
CA SER A 22 11.68 -2.85 -32.90
C SER A 22 12.65 -4.01 -33.13
N LYS A 23 13.93 -3.74 -33.08
CA LYS A 23 14.94 -4.81 -33.16
C LYS A 23 14.70 -5.76 -32.00
N TYR A 24 14.29 -6.98 -32.31
CA TYR A 24 14.21 -8.04 -31.35
C TYR A 24 15.60 -8.29 -30.74
N SER A 25 15.70 -8.16 -29.42
CA SER A 25 16.88 -8.52 -28.67
C SER A 25 16.58 -9.76 -27.83
N ALA A 26 17.14 -10.91 -28.23
CA ALA A 26 17.02 -12.12 -27.44
C ALA A 26 17.65 -11.95 -26.05
N TYR A 27 18.65 -11.09 -25.91
CA TYR A 27 19.27 -10.76 -24.64
C TYR A 27 18.30 -10.04 -23.70
N GLU A 28 17.56 -9.05 -24.17
CA GLU A 28 16.56 -8.32 -23.37
C GLU A 28 15.38 -9.19 -22.98
N LEU A 29 14.94 -10.09 -23.86
CA LEU A 29 13.81 -10.99 -23.61
C LEU A 29 14.16 -12.18 -22.71
N PHE A 30 15.36 -12.69 -22.81
CA PHE A 30 15.81 -13.86 -22.07
C PHE A 30 16.92 -13.52 -21.06
N HIS A 31 16.96 -12.28 -20.63
CA HIS A 31 17.86 -11.86 -19.57
C HIS A 31 17.62 -12.75 -18.35
N PRO A 32 18.65 -13.33 -17.75
CA PRO A 32 18.47 -14.18 -16.57
C PRO A 32 17.78 -13.38 -15.47
N LEU A 33 16.78 -14.00 -14.84
CA LEU A 33 16.04 -13.44 -13.68
C LEU A 33 16.96 -13.01 -12.52
N TRP A 34 18.20 -13.49 -12.53
CA TRP A 34 19.27 -13.16 -11.60
C TRP A 34 20.30 -12.27 -12.27
N ASN A 35 19.96 -11.04 -12.47
CA ASN A 35 20.95 -10.04 -12.84
C ASN A 35 21.58 -9.53 -11.55
N TYR A 36 22.79 -9.96 -11.27
CA TYR A 36 23.62 -9.23 -10.32
C TYR A 36 23.82 -7.86 -10.95
N GLY A 37 23.09 -6.87 -10.44
CA GLY A 37 23.24 -5.48 -10.89
C GLY A 37 24.73 -5.08 -10.79
N PRO A 38 25.19 -4.11 -11.57
CA PRO A 38 26.55 -3.62 -11.46
C PRO A 38 26.77 -3.18 -10.02
N VAL A 39 27.97 -3.43 -9.50
CA VAL A 39 28.39 -2.91 -8.20
C VAL A 39 28.13 -1.39 -8.19
N SER A 40 27.35 -0.93 -7.24
CA SER A 40 26.98 0.47 -7.10
C SER A 40 27.44 0.99 -5.73
N PRO A 41 27.51 2.29 -5.51
CA PRO A 41 27.71 2.82 -4.16
C PRO A 41 26.62 2.39 -3.16
N MET A 42 25.45 1.96 -3.68
CA MET A 42 24.31 1.56 -2.85
C MET A 42 24.43 0.12 -2.35
N ARG A 43 24.88 -0.80 -3.22
CA ARG A 43 24.97 -2.24 -2.89
C ARG A 43 26.17 -2.89 -3.53
N SER A 44 26.73 -3.85 -2.81
CA SER A 44 27.70 -4.81 -3.39
C SER A 44 26.99 -5.78 -4.34
N ALA A 45 27.77 -6.53 -5.11
CA ALA A 45 27.24 -7.60 -5.96
C ALA A 45 26.49 -8.70 -5.17
N ALA A 46 26.77 -8.86 -3.89
CA ALA A 46 26.06 -9.78 -3.00
C ALA A 46 24.83 -9.16 -2.32
N GLY A 47 24.45 -7.93 -2.70
CA GLY A 47 23.28 -7.23 -2.13
C GLY A 47 23.53 -6.52 -0.78
N VAL A 48 24.74 -6.60 -0.24
CA VAL A 48 25.07 -5.94 1.04
C VAL A 48 25.06 -4.42 0.86
N PRO A 49 24.40 -3.66 1.77
CA PRO A 49 24.40 -2.20 1.72
C PRO A 49 25.80 -1.60 1.67
N GLY A 50 26.00 -0.66 0.75
CA GLY A 50 27.25 0.09 0.56
C GLY A 50 27.20 1.46 1.22
N PRO A 51 28.26 2.27 1.08
CA PRO A 51 28.37 3.59 1.72
C PRO A 51 27.34 4.62 1.19
N GLY A 52 26.79 4.40 0.01
CA GLY A 52 25.74 5.24 -0.58
C GLY A 52 24.33 4.75 -0.29
N TYR A 53 24.16 3.64 0.42
CA TYR A 53 22.82 3.08 0.70
C TYR A 53 21.96 4.04 1.54
N TRP A 54 20.71 4.08 1.21
CA TRP A 54 19.71 4.92 1.85
C TRP A 54 18.41 4.14 2.08
N GLN A 55 17.60 4.59 3.02
CA GLN A 55 16.23 4.19 3.23
C GLN A 55 15.38 5.43 3.48
N ASN A 56 14.23 5.48 2.86
CA ASN A 56 13.20 6.46 3.17
C ASN A 56 12.50 6.09 4.49
N SER A 57 11.67 6.96 5.02
CA SER A 57 10.88 6.68 6.21
C SER A 57 9.49 7.29 6.10
N ALA A 58 8.53 6.67 6.78
CA ALA A 58 7.16 7.14 6.87
C ALA A 58 6.66 7.00 8.30
N ASP A 59 6.49 8.12 9.00
CA ASP A 59 5.90 8.17 10.33
C ASP A 59 4.38 8.37 10.22
N TYR A 60 3.62 7.68 11.04
CA TYR A 60 2.16 7.63 10.98
C TYR A 60 1.51 8.13 12.26
N LYS A 61 0.51 9.02 12.10
CA LYS A 61 -0.48 9.33 13.13
C LYS A 61 -1.86 8.95 12.59
N ILE A 62 -2.55 8.04 13.29
CA ILE A 62 -3.77 7.45 12.79
C ILE A 62 -4.85 7.59 13.84
N ALA A 63 -6.02 8.07 13.45
CA ALA A 63 -7.20 8.10 14.30
C ALA A 63 -8.34 7.38 13.58
N VAL A 64 -8.93 6.37 14.22
CA VAL A 64 -10.06 5.63 13.65
C VAL A 64 -11.18 5.47 14.65
N SER A 65 -12.39 5.32 14.12
CA SER A 65 -13.58 4.95 14.88
C SER A 65 -14.28 3.75 14.25
N LEU A 66 -14.79 2.86 15.10
CA LEU A 66 -15.64 1.74 14.74
C LEU A 66 -17.10 2.08 15.01
N ASP A 67 -17.93 1.99 13.98
CA ASP A 67 -19.37 1.89 14.08
C ASP A 67 -19.75 0.40 13.96
N ASP A 68 -20.09 -0.23 15.08
CA ASP A 68 -20.40 -1.66 15.15
C ASP A 68 -21.83 -2.00 14.70
N VAL A 69 -22.67 -0.99 14.47
CA VAL A 69 -24.00 -1.14 13.87
C VAL A 69 -23.90 -1.20 12.36
N ALA A 70 -23.10 -0.27 11.78
CA ALA A 70 -22.87 -0.23 10.34
C ALA A 70 -21.69 -1.11 9.88
N ASN A 71 -20.97 -1.74 10.80
CA ASN A 71 -19.72 -2.48 10.56
C ASN A 71 -18.68 -1.64 9.82
N LYS A 72 -18.65 -0.34 10.10
CA LYS A 72 -17.87 0.65 9.37
C LYS A 72 -16.71 1.17 10.20
N ILE A 73 -15.55 1.24 9.57
CA ILE A 73 -14.38 1.94 10.09
C ILE A 73 -14.25 3.26 9.34
N THR A 74 -14.11 4.35 10.09
CA THR A 74 -13.81 5.69 9.55
C THR A 74 -12.50 6.15 10.15
N GLY A 75 -11.59 6.66 9.34
CA GLY A 75 -10.25 7.01 9.79
C GLY A 75 -9.66 8.22 9.10
N ASP A 76 -8.75 8.84 9.84
CA ASP A 76 -7.82 9.84 9.35
C ASP A 76 -6.40 9.33 9.58
N VAL A 77 -5.56 9.38 8.55
CA VAL A 77 -4.14 9.11 8.67
C VAL A 77 -3.34 10.34 8.26
N GLU A 78 -2.41 10.74 9.12
CA GLU A 78 -1.37 11.70 8.79
C GLU A 78 -0.04 10.96 8.66
N ILE A 79 0.63 11.10 7.51
CA ILE A 79 1.90 10.43 7.20
C ILE A 79 2.94 11.53 7.00
N THR A 80 4.02 11.46 7.75
CA THR A 80 5.21 12.27 7.50
C THR A 80 6.21 11.42 6.74
N TYR A 81 6.28 11.63 5.42
CA TYR A 81 7.20 10.92 4.55
C TYR A 81 8.50 11.69 4.39
N LYS A 82 9.64 11.02 4.52
CA LYS A 82 10.96 11.58 4.34
C LYS A 82 11.70 10.90 3.20
N ASN A 83 12.10 11.69 2.20
CA ASN A 83 12.92 11.25 1.09
C ASN A 83 14.41 11.37 1.44
N ASN A 84 15.05 10.25 1.68
CA ASN A 84 16.50 10.16 1.89
C ASN A 84 17.24 9.70 0.62
N SER A 85 16.49 9.38 -0.45
CA SER A 85 17.05 8.94 -1.72
C SER A 85 17.79 10.08 -2.44
N PRO A 86 18.69 9.78 -3.37
CA PRO A 86 19.35 10.76 -4.20
C PRO A 86 18.44 11.37 -5.27
N ASP A 87 17.17 10.90 -5.36
CA ASP A 87 16.25 11.25 -6.43
C ASP A 87 15.21 12.27 -5.98
N LYS A 88 14.80 13.15 -6.90
CA LYS A 88 13.62 13.99 -6.73
C LYS A 88 12.36 13.19 -7.03
N LEU A 89 11.40 13.19 -6.11
CA LEU A 89 10.19 12.42 -6.26
C LEU A 89 9.02 13.33 -6.69
N PRO A 90 8.55 13.24 -7.93
CA PRO A 90 7.44 14.07 -8.45
C PRO A 90 6.05 13.57 -8.00
N PHE A 91 5.98 12.37 -7.47
CA PHE A 91 4.77 11.73 -6.94
C PHE A 91 5.13 10.75 -5.83
N LEU A 92 4.14 10.41 -5.02
CA LEU A 92 4.23 9.35 -4.02
C LEU A 92 3.23 8.25 -4.35
N TRP A 93 3.60 7.00 -4.03
CA TRP A 93 2.72 5.86 -4.16
C TRP A 93 2.32 5.32 -2.79
N LEU A 94 1.05 4.97 -2.65
CA LEU A 94 0.50 4.33 -1.47
C LEU A 94 -0.19 3.02 -1.85
N GLN A 95 -0.17 2.08 -0.92
CA GLN A 95 -0.97 0.87 -0.97
C GLN A 95 -2.32 1.12 -0.31
N LEU A 96 -3.36 0.62 -0.94
CA LEU A 96 -4.75 0.63 -0.51
C LEU A 96 -5.25 -0.81 -0.41
N ASP A 97 -4.73 -1.57 0.55
CA ASP A 97 -4.92 -3.02 0.59
C ASP A 97 -6.38 -3.45 0.77
N GLN A 98 -7.19 -2.63 1.45
CA GLN A 98 -8.64 -2.88 1.59
C GLN A 98 -9.35 -2.95 0.24
N ASN A 99 -8.80 -2.34 -0.81
CA ASN A 99 -9.38 -2.42 -2.15
C ASN A 99 -9.31 -3.84 -2.74
N SER A 100 -8.55 -4.76 -2.15
CA SER A 100 -8.59 -6.18 -2.50
C SER A 100 -9.97 -6.80 -2.30
N PHE A 101 -10.77 -6.24 -1.39
CA PHE A 101 -12.16 -6.65 -1.15
C PHE A 101 -13.16 -6.08 -2.16
N ASN A 102 -12.74 -5.21 -3.06
CA ASN A 102 -13.60 -4.74 -4.14
C ASN A 102 -13.81 -5.85 -5.17
N THR A 103 -15.05 -6.07 -5.58
CA THR A 103 -15.43 -7.11 -6.56
C THR A 103 -14.75 -6.97 -7.92
N GLN A 104 -14.26 -5.75 -8.24
CA GLN A 104 -13.52 -5.47 -9.47
C GLN A 104 -12.01 -5.54 -9.28
N SER A 105 -11.51 -5.82 -8.06
CA SER A 105 -10.07 -5.91 -7.80
C SER A 105 -9.40 -7.00 -8.64
N ARG A 106 -8.13 -6.79 -8.99
CA ARG A 106 -7.32 -7.80 -9.69
C ARG A 106 -7.19 -9.07 -8.85
N GLY A 107 -6.97 -8.91 -7.53
CA GLY A 107 -6.90 -10.03 -6.59
C GLY A 107 -8.16 -10.87 -6.61
N GLY A 108 -9.33 -10.25 -6.51
CA GLY A 108 -10.63 -10.93 -6.58
C GLY A 108 -10.89 -11.64 -7.89
N LYS A 109 -10.35 -11.14 -9.02
CA LYS A 109 -10.51 -11.75 -10.34
C LYS A 109 -9.50 -12.86 -10.65
N THR A 110 -8.33 -12.84 -10.01
CA THR A 110 -7.23 -13.77 -10.33
C THR A 110 -7.09 -14.89 -9.30
N THR A 111 -7.55 -14.69 -8.08
CA THR A 111 -7.52 -15.71 -7.03
C THR A 111 -8.81 -16.51 -7.07
N PRO A 112 -8.77 -17.84 -7.24
CA PRO A 112 -9.97 -18.66 -7.22
C PRO A 112 -10.72 -18.51 -5.91
N ILE A 113 -12.01 -18.19 -6.02
CA ILE A 113 -12.92 -17.89 -4.91
C ILE A 113 -13.43 -19.17 -4.22
N ALA A 114 -12.94 -20.31 -4.57
CA ALA A 114 -13.43 -21.59 -4.11
C ALA A 114 -12.88 -21.99 -2.73
N GLY A 115 -13.41 -21.38 -1.69
CA GLY A 115 -13.19 -21.86 -0.31
C GLY A 115 -11.79 -21.61 0.26
N GLY A 116 -11.68 -21.63 1.57
CA GLY A 116 -10.42 -21.45 2.29
C GLY A 116 -10.14 -20.03 2.73
N ARG A 117 -8.90 -19.74 3.10
CA ARG A 117 -8.42 -18.49 3.70
C ARG A 117 -8.80 -17.22 2.91
N PHE A 118 -8.82 -17.30 1.60
CA PHE A 118 -9.15 -16.18 0.70
C PHE A 118 -10.52 -16.32 0.06
N GLY A 119 -11.28 -17.29 0.51
CA GLY A 119 -12.58 -17.58 -0.04
C GLY A 119 -13.55 -16.45 0.15
N ASN A 120 -14.27 -16.08 -0.95
CA ASN A 120 -15.12 -15.09 -1.00
C ASN A 120 -16.31 -15.03 -0.70
N LEU A 121 -16.55 -13.99 -0.50
CA LEU A 121 -17.71 -13.41 -0.02
C LEU A 121 -18.27 -12.53 -1.07
N ALA A 122 -19.53 -12.64 -1.33
CA ALA A 122 -20.27 -11.65 -2.09
C ALA A 122 -20.26 -10.31 -1.32
N PHE A 123 -19.08 -9.80 -1.08
CA PHE A 123 -18.82 -8.55 -0.38
C PHE A 123 -18.09 -7.61 -1.33
N ASP A 124 -18.63 -6.42 -1.51
CA ASP A 124 -18.00 -5.35 -2.29
C ASP A 124 -17.47 -4.29 -1.33
N GLY A 125 -16.22 -4.43 -0.96
CA GLY A 125 -15.53 -3.57 -0.01
C GLY A 125 -14.52 -2.64 -0.67
N GLY A 126 -13.59 -2.18 0.14
CA GLY A 126 -12.51 -1.27 -0.26
C GLY A 126 -12.62 0.09 0.38
N TYR A 127 -11.54 0.86 0.26
CA TYR A 127 -11.50 2.22 0.77
C TYR A 127 -12.41 3.16 -0.01
N LYS A 128 -13.15 3.96 0.74
CA LYS A 128 -13.73 5.20 0.28
C LYS A 128 -12.81 6.33 0.73
N ILE A 129 -12.12 6.94 -0.19
CA ILE A 129 -11.22 8.07 0.07
C ILE A 129 -12.06 9.36 0.04
N GLU A 130 -12.15 10.04 1.17
CA GLU A 130 -12.93 11.26 1.32
C GLU A 130 -12.11 12.51 0.94
N SER A 131 -10.84 12.54 1.34
CA SER A 131 -9.94 13.63 1.01
C SER A 131 -8.47 13.20 1.06
N VAL A 132 -7.64 13.86 0.25
CA VAL A 132 -6.17 13.73 0.30
C VAL A 132 -5.58 15.14 0.26
N THR A 133 -4.69 15.43 1.21
CA THR A 133 -3.94 16.68 1.21
C THR A 133 -2.45 16.42 1.34
N ILE A 134 -1.64 17.32 0.76
CA ILE A 134 -0.18 17.41 0.95
C ILE A 134 0.14 18.77 1.53
N ASP A 135 0.83 18.79 2.67
CA ASP A 135 1.22 20.03 3.38
C ASP A 135 0.03 20.97 3.59
N GLY A 136 -1.14 20.41 3.91
CA GLY A 136 -2.38 21.14 4.17
C GLY A 136 -3.15 21.60 2.92
N LYS A 137 -2.67 21.30 1.71
CA LYS A 137 -3.35 21.67 0.44
C LYS A 137 -3.97 20.43 -0.22
N PRO A 138 -5.15 20.55 -0.83
CA PRO A 138 -5.73 19.45 -1.61
C PRO A 138 -4.75 18.93 -2.65
N ALA A 139 -4.62 17.61 -2.75
CA ALA A 139 -3.72 16.95 -3.66
C ALA A 139 -4.46 16.28 -4.82
N ASN A 140 -3.84 16.25 -6.00
CA ASN A 140 -4.30 15.44 -7.12
C ASN A 140 -3.84 14.00 -6.93
N PHE A 141 -4.77 13.06 -6.95
CA PHE A 141 -4.46 11.64 -6.82
C PHE A 141 -5.26 10.79 -7.81
N ILE A 142 -4.75 9.60 -8.06
CA ILE A 142 -5.41 8.58 -8.88
C ILE A 142 -5.38 7.28 -8.07
N VAL A 143 -6.53 6.61 -7.99
CA VAL A 143 -6.64 5.27 -7.43
C VAL A 143 -6.74 4.27 -8.57
N GLU A 144 -5.87 3.26 -8.53
CA GLU A 144 -5.92 2.13 -9.45
C GLU A 144 -5.77 0.83 -8.67
N ASP A 145 -6.86 0.06 -8.58
CA ASP A 145 -6.90 -1.18 -7.84
C ASP A 145 -6.49 -0.97 -6.37
N THR A 146 -5.49 -1.66 -5.89
CA THR A 146 -4.98 -1.56 -4.51
C THR A 146 -3.88 -0.51 -4.33
N ARG A 147 -3.81 0.50 -5.21
CA ARG A 147 -2.76 1.52 -5.18
C ARG A 147 -3.33 2.91 -5.39
N MET A 148 -2.65 3.88 -4.81
CA MET A 148 -2.93 5.30 -5.03
C MET A 148 -1.63 6.04 -5.38
N GLN A 149 -1.64 6.81 -6.46
CA GLN A 149 -0.58 7.76 -6.78
C GLN A 149 -1.03 9.17 -6.41
N ILE A 150 -0.23 9.86 -5.61
CA ILE A 150 -0.43 11.27 -5.26
C ILE A 150 0.60 12.09 -6.02
N ARG A 151 0.15 13.03 -6.85
CA ARG A 151 1.01 13.93 -7.60
C ARG A 151 1.37 15.13 -6.75
N LEU A 152 2.65 15.42 -6.66
CA LEU A 152 3.15 16.57 -5.92
C LEU A 152 3.14 17.83 -6.79
N ALA A 153 2.79 18.97 -6.20
CA ALA A 153 2.83 20.26 -6.91
C ALA A 153 4.27 20.65 -7.32
N SER A 154 5.24 20.23 -6.53
CA SER A 154 6.67 20.30 -6.83
C SER A 154 7.32 18.99 -6.40
N PRO A 155 8.33 18.49 -7.13
CA PRO A 155 9.03 17.28 -6.73
C PRO A 155 9.63 17.41 -5.33
N LEU A 156 9.49 16.36 -4.52
CA LEU A 156 10.12 16.27 -3.22
C LEU A 156 11.64 16.19 -3.40
N ALA A 157 12.35 17.06 -2.71
CA ALA A 157 13.80 17.17 -2.86
C ALA A 157 14.52 15.87 -2.47
N GLU A 158 15.64 15.60 -3.16
CA GLU A 158 16.55 14.51 -2.81
C GLU A 158 17.14 14.68 -1.41
N LYS A 159 17.37 13.59 -0.69
CA LYS A 159 18.09 13.46 0.59
C LYS A 159 17.47 14.15 1.81
N ILE A 160 16.66 15.18 1.61
CA ILE A 160 16.12 16.00 2.71
C ILE A 160 14.63 16.31 2.57
N GLY A 161 14.03 15.93 1.45
CA GLY A 161 12.61 16.24 1.14
C GLY A 161 11.67 15.61 2.15
N THR A 162 10.71 16.37 2.64
CA THR A 162 9.66 15.88 3.55
C THR A 162 8.30 16.31 3.02
N ALA A 163 7.34 15.43 3.09
CA ALA A 163 5.94 15.70 2.75
C ALA A 163 5.02 15.22 3.87
N LYS A 164 4.05 16.03 4.24
CA LYS A 164 3.00 15.68 5.18
C LYS A 164 1.74 15.35 4.40
N ILE A 165 1.38 14.08 4.35
CA ILE A 165 0.20 13.55 3.66
C ILE A 165 -0.91 13.40 4.69
N LYS A 166 -2.12 13.84 4.38
CA LYS A 166 -3.29 13.59 5.20
C LYS A 166 -4.39 12.98 4.36
N ILE A 167 -4.98 11.87 4.83
CA ILE A 167 -6.01 11.13 4.11
C ILE A 167 -7.15 10.84 5.07
N ALA A 168 -8.36 11.29 4.71
CA ALA A 168 -9.60 10.86 5.36
C ALA A 168 -10.20 9.73 4.53
N TYR A 169 -10.58 8.64 5.19
CA TYR A 169 -11.06 7.44 4.54
C TYR A 169 -12.09 6.68 5.37
N SER A 170 -12.81 5.79 4.71
CA SER A 170 -13.65 4.81 5.40
C SER A 170 -13.70 3.50 4.61
N PHE A 171 -14.10 2.43 5.28
CA PHE A 171 -14.41 1.14 4.68
C PHE A 171 -15.34 0.34 5.58
N THR A 172 -15.98 -0.68 5.03
CA THR A 172 -16.85 -1.59 5.77
C THR A 172 -16.15 -2.92 5.97
N SER A 173 -16.29 -3.51 7.15
CA SER A 173 -15.79 -4.85 7.45
C SER A 173 -16.78 -5.90 6.97
N PRO A 174 -16.33 -6.99 6.31
CA PRO A 174 -17.22 -8.08 5.93
C PRO A 174 -17.71 -8.85 7.18
N GLU A 175 -18.95 -9.35 7.09
CA GLU A 175 -19.57 -10.13 8.19
C GLU A 175 -18.90 -11.49 8.42
N ASN A 176 -18.24 -12.03 7.44
CA ASN A 176 -17.51 -13.29 7.57
C ASN A 176 -16.03 -13.02 7.30
N ALA A 177 -15.17 -13.59 8.12
CA ALA A 177 -13.74 -13.39 8.00
C ALA A 177 -13.21 -13.87 6.65
N SER A 178 -12.50 -12.98 5.97
CA SER A 178 -11.73 -13.31 4.79
C SER A 178 -10.33 -12.75 4.97
N ASP A 179 -9.35 -13.62 4.80
CA ASP A 179 -7.93 -13.35 5.06
C ASP A 179 -7.71 -12.82 6.48
N ARG A 180 -7.32 -11.68 6.74
CA ARG A 180 -7.02 -11.10 8.07
C ARG A 180 -8.05 -10.04 8.45
N MET A 181 -9.23 -10.11 7.87
CA MET A 181 -10.27 -9.11 8.01
C MET A 181 -11.64 -9.76 8.19
N GLY A 182 -12.47 -9.23 9.06
CA GLY A 182 -13.87 -9.63 9.17
C GLY A 182 -14.43 -9.63 10.58
N ILE A 183 -15.68 -10.08 10.67
CA ILE A 183 -16.45 -10.11 11.90
C ILE A 183 -16.82 -11.56 12.21
N GLN A 184 -16.49 -12.01 13.40
CA GLN A 184 -16.91 -13.30 13.91
C GLN A 184 -17.96 -13.11 14.99
N GLN A 185 -19.15 -13.65 14.78
CA GLN A 185 -20.19 -13.66 15.80
C GLN A 185 -19.91 -14.75 16.84
N THR A 186 -19.94 -14.36 18.11
CA THR A 186 -19.76 -15.29 19.23
C THR A 186 -20.88 -15.14 20.25
N LYS A 187 -20.98 -16.09 21.19
CA LYS A 187 -21.92 -16.00 22.31
C LYS A 187 -21.70 -14.77 23.23
N ASN A 188 -20.52 -14.17 23.17
CA ASN A 188 -20.14 -13.01 23.98
C ASN A 188 -20.17 -11.69 23.19
N GLY A 189 -20.64 -11.70 21.94
CA GLY A 189 -20.66 -10.56 21.05
C GLY A 189 -19.77 -10.74 19.81
N ALA A 190 -19.70 -9.73 19.00
CA ALA A 190 -18.93 -9.73 17.78
C ALA A 190 -17.43 -9.50 18.04
N ILE A 191 -16.59 -10.26 17.35
CA ILE A 191 -15.14 -10.06 17.32
C ILE A 191 -14.80 -9.44 15.94
N TYR A 192 -14.23 -8.27 15.95
CA TYR A 192 -13.71 -7.59 14.76
C TYR A 192 -12.22 -7.89 14.63
N THR A 193 -11.83 -8.52 13.54
CA THR A 193 -10.42 -8.63 13.13
C THR A 193 -10.20 -7.64 12.00
N VAL A 194 -9.27 -6.69 12.17
CA VAL A 194 -9.09 -5.60 11.22
C VAL A 194 -7.59 -5.46 10.91
N ALA A 195 -7.19 -5.94 9.76
CA ALA A 195 -5.85 -5.79 9.23
C ALA A 195 -5.83 -4.84 8.02
N GLN A 196 -4.65 -4.35 7.65
CA GLN A 196 -4.45 -3.44 6.50
C GLN A 196 -5.43 -2.24 6.51
N TRP A 197 -5.65 -1.66 7.67
CA TRP A 197 -6.76 -0.76 7.96
C TRP A 197 -6.48 0.72 7.73
N PHE A 198 -5.31 1.06 7.19
CA PHE A 198 -4.95 2.43 6.83
C PHE A 198 -4.10 2.45 5.54
N PRO A 199 -4.18 3.50 4.72
CA PRO A 199 -3.32 3.69 3.55
C PRO A 199 -1.83 3.76 3.95
N ARG A 200 -0.96 3.05 3.24
CA ARG A 200 0.46 2.89 3.55
C ARG A 200 1.34 3.33 2.39
N VAL A 201 2.44 4.04 2.67
CA VAL A 201 3.37 4.44 1.62
C VAL A 201 4.13 3.23 1.09
N CYS A 202 4.21 3.11 -0.24
CA CYS A 202 5.04 2.11 -0.89
C CYS A 202 6.52 2.39 -0.66
N VAL A 203 7.34 1.36 -0.65
CA VAL A 203 8.79 1.53 -0.61
C VAL A 203 9.29 2.12 -1.92
N TYR A 204 10.20 3.09 -1.81
CA TYR A 204 11.04 3.57 -2.89
C TYR A 204 12.48 3.16 -2.58
N ASP A 205 13.03 2.24 -3.36
CA ASP A 205 14.36 1.68 -3.13
C ASP A 205 15.33 1.89 -4.32
N ASP A 206 16.57 1.46 -4.13
CA ASP A 206 17.65 1.60 -5.10
C ASP A 206 17.65 0.52 -6.20
N ILE A 207 16.71 -0.43 -6.16
CA ILE A 207 16.62 -1.53 -7.11
C ILE A 207 15.52 -1.28 -8.14
N GLU A 208 14.28 -1.09 -7.65
CA GLU A 208 13.08 -0.96 -8.49
C GLU A 208 12.55 0.48 -8.54
N GLY A 209 13.09 1.39 -7.70
CA GLY A 209 12.44 2.65 -7.44
C GLY A 209 11.16 2.41 -6.62
N TRP A 210 10.00 2.81 -7.13
CA TRP A 210 8.72 2.57 -6.46
C TRP A 210 8.27 1.11 -6.58
N ASN A 211 8.11 0.44 -5.44
CA ASN A 211 7.55 -0.90 -5.34
C ASN A 211 6.02 -0.84 -5.34
N VAL A 212 5.41 -0.95 -6.51
CA VAL A 212 3.98 -0.67 -6.75
C VAL A 212 3.20 -1.87 -7.27
N LEU A 213 3.61 -3.08 -6.97
CA LEU A 213 2.83 -4.26 -7.34
C LEU A 213 1.47 -4.22 -6.64
N PRO A 214 0.38 -4.54 -7.34
CA PRO A 214 -0.94 -4.61 -6.73
C PRO A 214 -0.98 -5.74 -5.69
N TYR A 215 -1.72 -5.53 -4.60
CA TYR A 215 -1.98 -6.59 -3.65
C TYR A 215 -3.01 -7.56 -4.21
N LEU A 216 -2.60 -8.81 -4.42
CA LEU A 216 -3.44 -9.86 -5.01
C LEU A 216 -3.96 -10.87 -3.96
N GLY A 217 -3.74 -10.61 -2.67
CA GLY A 217 -4.15 -11.46 -1.57
C GLY A 217 -3.09 -12.49 -1.14
N ALA A 218 -2.31 -13.05 -2.05
CA ALA A 218 -1.32 -14.08 -1.78
C ALA A 218 0.11 -13.56 -1.57
N GLY A 219 0.34 -12.25 -1.75
CA GLY A 219 1.64 -11.61 -1.57
C GLY A 219 1.90 -11.15 -0.13
N GLU A 220 3.16 -10.90 0.19
CA GLU A 220 3.55 -10.23 1.42
C GLU A 220 3.78 -8.74 1.19
N PHE A 221 3.83 -7.99 2.29
CA PHE A 221 3.95 -6.53 2.24
C PHE A 221 5.41 -6.11 2.36
N TYR A 222 5.77 -5.09 1.57
CA TYR A 222 7.05 -4.42 1.64
C TYR A 222 6.78 -2.92 1.84
N LEU A 223 7.08 -2.43 3.03
CA LEU A 223 6.69 -1.10 3.49
C LEU A 223 7.88 -0.39 4.13
N GLU A 224 7.85 0.95 4.09
CA GLU A 224 8.84 1.77 4.76
C GLU A 224 8.79 1.62 6.28
N TYR A 225 9.94 1.78 6.92
CA TYR A 225 10.03 1.90 8.35
C TYR A 225 9.58 3.29 8.83
N GLY A 226 9.06 3.34 10.04
CA GLY A 226 8.65 4.59 10.69
C GLY A 226 8.05 4.36 12.05
N ASN A 227 7.70 5.45 12.71
CA ASN A 227 7.02 5.44 13.99
C ASN A 227 5.51 5.43 13.76
N PHE A 228 4.79 4.76 14.66
CA PHE A 228 3.34 4.68 14.62
C PHE A 228 2.75 5.20 15.93
N GLU A 229 1.87 6.16 15.81
CA GLU A 229 0.97 6.62 16.88
C GLU A 229 -0.46 6.45 16.37
N TYR A 230 -1.29 5.73 17.12
CA TYR A 230 -2.67 5.54 16.70
C TYR A 230 -3.65 5.57 17.86
N SER A 231 -4.86 6.01 17.56
CA SER A 231 -6.00 5.99 18.47
C SER A 231 -7.18 5.26 17.82
N ILE A 232 -7.87 4.44 18.61
CA ILE A 232 -9.04 3.70 18.18
C ILE A 232 -10.19 4.06 19.10
N ASN A 233 -11.25 4.65 18.53
CA ASN A 233 -12.50 4.88 19.23
C ASN A 233 -13.49 3.76 18.88
N ALA A 234 -13.92 3.00 19.87
CA ALA A 234 -14.88 1.91 19.73
C ALA A 234 -15.97 2.04 20.79
N PRO A 235 -17.16 1.43 20.59
CA PRO A 235 -18.18 1.35 21.63
C PRO A 235 -17.62 0.71 22.91
N ALA A 236 -18.08 1.19 24.08
CA ALA A 236 -17.56 0.76 25.39
C ALA A 236 -17.76 -0.72 25.70
N SER A 237 -18.56 -1.42 24.93
CA SER A 237 -18.72 -2.88 24.98
C SER A 237 -17.54 -3.67 24.41
N HIS A 238 -16.66 -3.03 23.65
CA HIS A 238 -15.50 -3.66 23.02
C HIS A 238 -14.24 -3.49 23.85
N ILE A 239 -13.42 -4.52 23.83
CA ILE A 239 -12.03 -4.46 24.28
C ILE A 239 -11.17 -4.38 23.03
N VAL A 240 -10.38 -3.31 22.91
CA VAL A 240 -9.49 -3.09 21.76
C VAL A 240 -8.09 -3.58 22.11
N VAL A 241 -7.51 -4.34 21.19
CA VAL A 241 -6.12 -4.79 21.25
C VAL A 241 -5.42 -4.53 19.93
N GLY A 242 -4.13 -4.25 19.97
CA GLY A 242 -3.32 -4.00 18.77
C GLY A 242 -1.84 -4.13 19.07
N SER A 243 -1.01 -3.99 18.03
CA SER A 243 0.45 -3.98 18.18
C SER A 243 0.91 -2.67 18.81
N GLY A 244 2.00 -2.70 19.57
CA GLY A 244 2.55 -1.53 20.26
C GLY A 244 2.19 -1.49 21.75
N GLU A 245 2.41 -0.34 22.36
CA GLU A 245 2.15 -0.09 23.77
C GLU A 245 0.82 0.65 23.96
N LEU A 246 -0.05 0.13 24.83
CA LEU A 246 -1.28 0.83 25.21
C LEU A 246 -0.95 1.94 26.23
N LEU A 247 -1.17 3.19 25.85
CA LEU A 247 -0.77 4.35 26.65
C LEU A 247 -1.80 4.75 27.72
N ASN A 248 -3.06 4.34 27.57
CA ASN A 248 -4.16 4.73 28.46
C ASN A 248 -4.96 3.56 29.06
N PRO A 249 -4.29 2.52 29.63
CA PRO A 249 -4.98 1.33 30.11
C PRO A 249 -6.02 1.62 31.19
N THR A 250 -5.81 2.62 32.05
CA THR A 250 -6.73 2.99 33.12
C THR A 250 -8.00 3.68 32.65
N GLU A 251 -8.02 4.18 31.42
CA GLU A 251 -9.20 4.82 30.83
C GLU A 251 -10.10 3.81 30.09
N VAL A 252 -9.49 2.74 29.56
CA VAL A 252 -10.18 1.80 28.67
C VAL A 252 -10.42 0.44 29.33
N TYR A 253 -9.74 0.11 30.42
CA TYR A 253 -9.87 -1.15 31.13
C TYR A 253 -10.41 -0.95 32.54
N THR A 254 -11.13 -1.94 33.07
CA THR A 254 -11.49 -2.00 34.49
C THR A 254 -10.24 -2.17 35.36
N ALA A 255 -10.32 -1.80 36.62
CA ALA A 255 -9.20 -1.95 37.57
C ALA A 255 -8.67 -3.40 37.64
N ASP A 256 -9.55 -4.39 37.52
CA ASP A 256 -9.17 -5.81 37.52
C ASP A 256 -8.44 -6.23 36.25
N GLN A 257 -8.87 -5.69 35.08
CA GLN A 257 -8.18 -5.91 33.81
C GLN A 257 -6.80 -5.26 33.80
N VAL A 258 -6.67 -4.02 34.31
CA VAL A 258 -5.37 -3.34 34.44
C VAL A 258 -4.41 -4.17 35.31
N LYS A 259 -4.90 -4.70 36.45
CA LYS A 259 -4.10 -5.56 37.32
C LYS A 259 -3.63 -6.83 36.61
N LYS A 260 -4.51 -7.50 35.88
CA LYS A 260 -4.17 -8.71 35.11
C LYS A 260 -3.17 -8.39 33.97
N TRP A 261 -3.36 -7.26 33.28
CA TRP A 261 -2.43 -6.80 32.23
C TRP A 261 -1.02 -6.59 32.79
N ALA A 262 -0.92 -5.85 33.91
CA ALA A 262 0.36 -5.63 34.58
C ALA A 262 1.02 -6.91 35.08
N ALA A 263 0.22 -7.87 35.57
CA ALA A 263 0.73 -9.18 35.99
C ALA A 263 1.24 -10.00 34.80
N ALA A 264 0.55 -9.97 33.65
CA ALA A 264 0.96 -10.69 32.46
C ALA A 264 2.31 -10.18 31.90
N ALA A 265 2.60 -8.88 31.99
CA ALA A 265 3.87 -8.32 31.57
C ALA A 265 5.08 -8.82 32.38
N ASN A 266 4.85 -9.37 33.59
CA ASN A 266 5.88 -9.88 34.48
C ASN A 266 5.83 -11.42 34.61
N SER A 267 5.03 -12.12 33.80
CA SER A 267 4.97 -13.57 33.75
C SER A 267 5.97 -14.15 32.76
N GLU A 268 6.61 -15.24 33.10
CA GLU A 268 7.46 -16.04 32.22
C GLU A 268 6.63 -16.86 31.22
#